data_2fbedecd681f6a9add85807ddcd0a978
#
_entry.id   2fbedecd681f6a9add85807ddcd0a978
#
_cell.length_a   1.000
_cell.length_b   1.000
_cell.length_c   1.000
_cell.angle_alpha   90.00
_cell.angle_beta   90.00
_cell.angle_gamma   90.00
#
_symmetry.space_group_name_H-M   'P 1'
#
loop_
_entity.id
_entity.type
_entity.pdbx_description
1 polymer ?
#
loop_
_entity_poly.entity_id
_entity_poly.type
_entity_poly.pdbx_seq_one_letter_code
_entity_poly.pdbx_strand_id
1 'polypeptide(L)'
;MNDKWFLGARRVFFALFACWVTLPAFATHRALVEETADAVKVGNGSVELIVPKGKAFNIQSMKLNDGEEMVVPSTNAIPWVLTYKGIQGENPMLFPEHGVYKGYEVIQNDTSASVVFVWDMRLSYEKRMYPIRMKVTATDHSELLYWDLTADLPKGWVISKAQFPRIAVVRPKDGKMITSAGWGNEFDMATGGAYKVTYPSCTGSMQLLLMHNGEGSFYYATEDRNACGKELRAVCGSKSVTFVTEVVTSEGWTDATTGRFDLPWTTVVGYNPDGWQAAALQWYRPFTFTCEWGNKSLQSRNIPQWLLDKDLWIRSKGVTDTVMAAINKTIDFFGEGIGVHTYYWHNYPYDTHYPDYFPAKPEFEGMISTIQKRKCHAVPYINGRLWDPAADSYTAL
;
A
#
# COMPACT_ATOMS: atom_id res chain seq x y z
N MET A 1 37.69 77.13 28.09
CA MET A 1 36.79 77.61 29.15
C MET A 1 35.35 77.31 28.69
N ASN A 2 34.69 76.49 29.50
CA ASN A 2 33.23 76.17 29.57
C ASN A 2 32.53 75.47 28.35
N ASP A 3 32.45 74.24 28.39
CA ASP A 3 31.38 73.26 28.72
C ASP A 3 29.98 73.79 28.70
N LYS A 4 29.11 73.11 27.88
CA LYS A 4 27.77 72.68 28.25
C LYS A 4 27.30 71.54 27.39
N TRP A 5 27.12 70.42 28.06
CA TRP A 5 26.46 69.22 27.59
C TRP A 5 24.96 69.45 27.42
N PHE A 6 24.35 69.06 26.28
CA PHE A 6 22.93 68.89 26.19
C PHE A 6 22.62 67.41 25.97
N LEU A 7 22.05 66.83 27.00
CA LEU A 7 21.41 65.52 26.96
C LEU A 7 20.08 65.62 26.18
N GLY A 8 20.04 65.03 25.02
CA GLY A 8 18.79 64.80 24.27
C GLY A 8 18.30 63.37 24.50
N ALA A 9 17.28 63.22 25.33
CA ALA A 9 16.60 61.95 25.55
C ALA A 9 15.82 61.52 24.27
N ARG A 10 16.31 60.54 23.56
CA ARG A 10 15.54 59.88 22.51
C ARG A 10 14.61 58.88 23.17
N ARG A 11 13.31 59.18 23.14
CA ARG A 11 12.23 58.23 23.45
C ARG A 11 12.15 57.26 22.28
N VAL A 12 12.59 56.02 22.53
CA VAL A 12 12.38 54.86 21.62
C VAL A 12 10.94 54.37 21.86
N PHE A 13 10.06 54.59 20.92
CA PHE A 13 8.75 53.95 20.89
C PHE A 13 8.96 52.51 20.42
N PHE A 14 8.82 51.53 21.30
CA PHE A 14 8.61 50.15 20.93
C PHE A 14 7.17 49.95 20.47
N ALA A 15 6.96 49.93 19.17
CA ALA A 15 5.70 49.42 18.61
C ALA A 15 5.70 47.90 18.70
N LEU A 16 4.98 47.34 19.68
CA LEU A 16 4.66 45.91 19.74
C LEU A 16 3.71 45.61 18.57
N PHE A 17 4.29 45.09 17.46
CA PHE A 17 3.52 44.43 16.44
C PHE A 17 3.12 43.06 17.03
N ALA A 18 1.87 42.98 17.54
CA ALA A 18 1.25 41.68 17.82
C ALA A 18 0.99 41.01 16.48
N CYS A 19 1.90 40.18 16.05
CA CYS A 19 1.68 39.23 14.95
C CYS A 19 0.60 38.25 15.44
N TRP A 20 -0.64 38.47 15.05
CA TRP A 20 -1.67 37.45 15.15
C TRP A 20 -1.30 36.38 14.16
N VAL A 21 -0.58 35.35 14.62
CA VAL A 21 -0.48 34.09 13.92
C VAL A 21 -1.88 33.49 14.03
N THR A 22 -2.71 33.70 13.01
CA THR A 22 -3.89 32.87 12.81
C THR A 22 -3.36 31.48 12.49
N LEU A 23 -3.27 30.65 13.53
CA LEU A 23 -3.16 29.21 13.33
C LEU A 23 -4.37 28.84 12.45
N PRO A 24 -4.17 28.15 11.31
CA PRO A 24 -5.29 27.63 10.58
C PRO A 24 -6.09 26.79 11.58
N ALA A 25 -7.38 27.10 11.71
CA ALA A 25 -8.29 26.23 12.43
C ALA A 25 -8.24 24.90 11.69
N PHE A 26 -7.51 23.92 12.22
CA PHE A 26 -7.63 22.56 11.76
C PHE A 26 -9.10 22.23 11.90
N ALA A 27 -9.78 21.98 10.78
CA ALA A 27 -11.12 21.44 10.81
C ALA A 27 -11.03 20.18 11.68
N THR A 28 -11.68 20.20 12.83
CA THR A 28 -11.70 19.06 13.74
C THR A 28 -12.60 18.04 13.07
N HIS A 29 -12.01 17.12 12.32
CA HIS A 29 -12.71 15.95 11.79
C HIS A 29 -13.24 15.18 13.00
N ARG A 30 -14.56 15.01 13.06
CA ARG A 30 -15.20 14.27 14.12
C ARG A 30 -15.83 13.01 13.54
N ALA A 31 -15.43 11.88 14.08
CA ALA A 31 -16.04 10.61 13.74
C ALA A 31 -17.49 10.54 14.24
N LEU A 32 -18.40 10.24 13.32
CA LEU A 32 -19.82 10.18 13.63
C LEU A 32 -20.49 9.02 12.89
N VAL A 33 -21.41 8.37 13.59
CA VAL A 33 -22.45 7.54 12.98
C VAL A 33 -23.79 8.23 13.18
N GLU A 34 -24.51 8.44 12.10
CA GLU A 34 -25.85 9.00 12.09
C GLU A 34 -26.83 7.96 11.55
N GLU A 35 -27.92 7.74 12.26
CA GLU A 35 -29.02 6.89 11.82
C GLU A 35 -30.21 7.74 11.41
N THR A 36 -30.64 7.56 10.16
CA THR A 36 -31.90 8.12 9.65
C THR A 36 -32.97 7.04 9.55
N ALA A 37 -34.18 7.39 9.14
CA ALA A 37 -35.24 6.40 8.87
C ALA A 37 -34.80 5.35 7.82
N ASP A 38 -34.07 5.77 6.79
CA ASP A 38 -33.80 4.99 5.59
C ASP A 38 -32.34 4.53 5.45
N ALA A 39 -31.40 5.11 6.22
CA ALA A 39 -29.98 4.83 6.07
C ALA A 39 -29.20 4.92 7.39
N VAL A 40 -28.05 4.28 7.43
CA VAL A 40 -26.97 4.54 8.40
C VAL A 40 -25.83 5.20 7.66
N LYS A 41 -25.24 6.21 8.28
CA LYS A 41 -24.12 6.98 7.76
C LYS A 41 -22.95 6.85 8.71
N VAL A 42 -21.74 6.70 8.18
CA VAL A 42 -20.50 6.74 8.95
C VAL A 42 -19.51 7.66 8.23
N GLY A 43 -18.97 8.63 8.95
CA GLY A 43 -18.09 9.62 8.35
C GLY A 43 -17.23 10.34 9.37
N ASN A 44 -16.33 11.17 8.85
CA ASN A 44 -15.34 11.94 9.61
C ASN A 44 -15.36 13.45 9.27
N GLY A 45 -16.35 13.89 8.52
CA GLY A 45 -16.44 15.26 8.03
C GLY A 45 -15.71 15.52 6.70
N SER A 46 -14.86 14.60 6.21
CA SER A 46 -14.25 14.66 4.88
C SER A 46 -14.94 13.72 3.91
N VAL A 47 -15.18 12.49 4.35
CA VAL A 47 -15.87 11.46 3.59
C VAL A 47 -16.97 10.83 4.44
N GLU A 48 -18.13 10.63 3.87
CA GLU A 48 -19.28 9.98 4.48
C GLU A 48 -19.75 8.78 3.64
N LEU A 49 -19.75 7.59 4.23
CA LEU A 49 -20.39 6.41 3.66
C LEU A 49 -21.86 6.36 4.09
N ILE A 50 -22.76 6.21 3.13
CA ILE A 50 -24.19 6.11 3.36
C ILE A 50 -24.69 4.73 2.89
N VAL A 51 -25.25 3.96 3.81
CA VAL A 51 -25.75 2.61 3.58
C VAL A 51 -27.25 2.58 3.84
N PRO A 52 -28.09 2.25 2.83
CA PRO A 52 -29.51 2.07 3.03
C PRO A 52 -29.84 0.95 4.00
N LYS A 53 -30.86 1.13 4.84
CA LYS A 53 -31.39 0.12 5.78
C LYS A 53 -32.16 -1.01 5.11
N GLY A 54 -32.21 -1.08 3.79
CA GLY A 54 -32.92 -2.08 3.03
C GLY A 54 -32.24 -3.45 2.97
N LYS A 55 -32.87 -4.39 2.26
CA LYS A 55 -32.46 -5.80 2.21
C LYS A 55 -31.22 -6.08 1.36
N ALA A 56 -30.85 -5.22 0.45
CA ALA A 56 -29.68 -5.40 -0.42
C ALA A 56 -28.59 -4.44 -0.01
N PHE A 57 -27.50 -5.00 0.51
CA PHE A 57 -26.33 -4.20 0.81
C PHE A 57 -25.49 -4.01 -0.46
N ASN A 58 -25.45 -2.78 -0.93
CA ASN A 58 -24.47 -2.30 -1.91
C ASN A 58 -23.92 -0.98 -1.40
N ILE A 59 -22.64 -0.68 -1.65
CA ILE A 59 -22.10 0.65 -1.44
C ILE A 59 -22.77 1.56 -2.48
N GLN A 60 -23.81 2.25 -2.07
CA GLN A 60 -24.64 3.06 -2.98
C GLN A 60 -24.25 4.51 -2.96
N SER A 61 -23.67 4.99 -1.89
CA SER A 61 -23.27 6.38 -1.74
C SER A 61 -22.06 6.50 -0.83
N MET A 62 -21.09 7.25 -1.30
CA MET A 62 -19.97 7.75 -0.51
C MET A 62 -19.74 9.20 -0.97
N LYS A 63 -19.92 10.15 -0.06
CA LYS A 63 -19.92 11.57 -0.38
C LYS A 63 -18.74 12.28 0.24
N LEU A 64 -18.27 13.32 -0.45
CA LEU A 64 -17.37 14.31 0.11
C LEU A 64 -18.15 15.29 0.99
N ASN A 65 -17.41 16.08 1.78
CA ASN A 65 -17.99 17.08 2.69
C ASN A 65 -18.88 18.12 1.99
N ASP A 66 -18.61 18.44 0.73
CA ASP A 66 -19.41 19.33 -0.12
C ASP A 66 -20.66 18.66 -0.72
N GLY A 67 -20.85 17.37 -0.46
CA GLY A 67 -21.96 16.56 -0.95
C GLY A 67 -21.74 15.91 -2.30
N GLU A 68 -20.57 16.04 -2.93
CA GLU A 68 -20.22 15.38 -4.17
C GLU A 68 -20.21 13.85 -4.00
N GLU A 69 -20.86 13.15 -4.92
CA GLU A 69 -20.97 11.70 -4.90
C GLU A 69 -19.72 11.05 -5.52
N MET A 70 -19.01 10.27 -4.73
CA MET A 70 -17.78 9.60 -5.14
C MET A 70 -17.99 8.23 -5.78
N VAL A 71 -19.10 7.55 -5.49
CA VAL A 71 -19.34 6.17 -5.98
C VAL A 71 -20.43 6.14 -7.02
N VAL A 72 -20.32 5.16 -7.92
CA VAL A 72 -21.38 4.86 -8.88
C VAL A 72 -22.19 3.71 -8.32
N PRO A 73 -23.48 3.89 -7.98
CA PRO A 73 -24.34 2.80 -7.61
C PRO A 73 -24.36 1.78 -8.74
N SER A 74 -23.91 0.57 -8.46
CA SER A 74 -23.83 -0.51 -9.43
C SER A 74 -24.27 -1.80 -8.79
N THR A 75 -25.06 -2.60 -9.51
CA THR A 75 -25.40 -3.96 -9.10
C THR A 75 -24.19 -4.85 -8.95
N ASN A 76 -23.05 -4.46 -9.54
CA ASN A 76 -21.75 -5.15 -9.42
C ASN A 76 -20.89 -4.59 -8.29
N ALA A 77 -21.35 -3.57 -7.57
CA ALA A 77 -20.64 -2.98 -6.44
C ALA A 77 -20.81 -3.80 -5.14
N ILE A 78 -20.64 -5.11 -5.24
CA ILE A 78 -20.62 -5.99 -4.06
C ILE A 78 -19.38 -5.66 -3.25
N PRO A 79 -19.50 -5.44 -1.92
CA PRO A 79 -18.42 -4.93 -1.10
C PRO A 79 -17.29 -5.95 -0.85
N TRP A 80 -17.60 -7.24 -0.93
CA TRP A 80 -16.61 -8.31 -0.71
C TRP A 80 -16.95 -9.56 -1.52
N VAL A 81 -15.91 -10.33 -1.87
CA VAL A 81 -16.02 -11.69 -2.41
C VAL A 81 -15.02 -12.54 -1.63
N LEU A 82 -15.46 -13.67 -1.11
CA LEU A 82 -14.62 -14.65 -0.45
C LEU A 82 -14.67 -15.98 -1.18
N THR A 83 -13.57 -16.71 -1.20
CA THR A 83 -13.55 -18.11 -1.61
C THR A 83 -13.05 -18.91 -0.40
N TYR A 84 -13.77 -19.92 0.01
CA TYR A 84 -13.34 -20.79 1.09
C TYR A 84 -12.96 -22.16 0.55
N LYS A 85 -12.15 -22.88 1.31
CA LYS A 85 -11.78 -24.26 1.07
C LYS A 85 -12.26 -25.11 2.24
N GLY A 86 -13.17 -26.02 1.93
CA GLY A 86 -13.69 -26.97 2.90
C GLY A 86 -12.82 -28.22 3.01
N ILE A 87 -13.12 -29.06 3.98
CA ILE A 87 -12.37 -30.30 4.26
C ILE A 87 -12.49 -31.37 3.17
N GLN A 88 -13.51 -31.29 2.31
CA GLN A 88 -13.68 -32.19 1.17
C GLN A 88 -13.09 -31.65 -0.13
N GLY A 89 -12.37 -30.50 -0.05
CA GLY A 89 -11.72 -29.87 -1.19
C GLY A 89 -12.63 -28.96 -2.02
N GLU A 90 -13.87 -28.70 -1.58
CA GLU A 90 -14.74 -27.71 -2.18
C GLU A 90 -14.12 -26.30 -2.06
N ASN A 91 -14.32 -25.50 -3.09
CA ASN A 91 -13.74 -24.15 -3.16
C ASN A 91 -14.73 -23.14 -3.79
N PRO A 92 -15.94 -23.01 -3.23
CA PRO A 92 -16.96 -22.12 -3.77
C PRO A 92 -16.69 -20.65 -3.38
N MET A 93 -17.20 -19.75 -4.23
CA MET A 93 -17.21 -18.32 -3.97
C MET A 93 -18.44 -17.92 -3.16
N LEU A 94 -18.26 -17.00 -2.24
CA LEU A 94 -19.30 -16.36 -1.44
C LEU A 94 -19.42 -14.89 -1.82
N PHE A 95 -20.65 -14.45 -1.97
CA PHE A 95 -21.04 -13.06 -2.22
C PHE A 95 -22.09 -12.65 -1.19
N PRO A 96 -22.26 -11.37 -0.87
CA PRO A 96 -23.26 -10.88 0.07
C PRO A 96 -24.68 -11.38 -0.23
N GLU A 97 -25.05 -11.46 -1.51
CA GLU A 97 -26.37 -11.93 -1.95
C GLU A 97 -26.65 -13.42 -1.71
N HIS A 98 -25.61 -14.24 -1.48
CA HIS A 98 -25.76 -15.67 -1.12
C HIS A 98 -26.09 -15.87 0.34
N GLY A 99 -26.08 -14.83 1.14
CA GLY A 99 -26.35 -14.84 2.56
C GLY A 99 -27.62 -14.11 2.96
N VAL A 100 -27.87 -14.13 4.25
CA VAL A 100 -28.94 -13.35 4.88
C VAL A 100 -28.29 -12.15 5.55
N TYR A 101 -28.58 -10.95 5.02
CA TYR A 101 -28.15 -9.72 5.68
C TYR A 101 -28.89 -9.56 7.01
N LYS A 102 -28.14 -9.46 8.10
CA LYS A 102 -28.65 -9.39 9.48
C LYS A 102 -28.80 -7.97 10.00
N GLY A 103 -28.37 -6.98 9.21
CA GLY A 103 -28.34 -5.60 9.61
C GLY A 103 -26.93 -5.17 10.02
N TYR A 104 -26.87 -4.19 10.89
CA TYR A 104 -25.61 -3.59 11.33
C TYR A 104 -25.62 -3.34 12.84
N GLU A 105 -24.41 -3.18 13.38
CA GLU A 105 -24.14 -2.74 14.75
C GLU A 105 -23.37 -1.42 14.72
N VAL A 106 -23.73 -0.49 15.57
CA VAL A 106 -23.02 0.78 15.76
C VAL A 106 -22.12 0.68 16.97
N ILE A 107 -20.86 1.06 16.80
CA ILE A 107 -19.87 1.14 17.87
C ILE A 107 -19.35 2.58 17.89
N GLN A 108 -19.65 3.30 18.97
CA GLN A 108 -19.20 4.67 19.17
C GLN A 108 -18.26 4.74 20.35
N ASN A 109 -17.06 5.28 20.17
CA ASN A 109 -16.10 5.58 21.21
C ASN A 109 -15.80 7.09 21.23
N ASP A 110 -14.96 7.53 22.17
CA ASP A 110 -14.63 8.96 22.33
C ASP A 110 -13.98 9.56 21.07
N THR A 111 -13.21 8.77 20.33
CA THR A 111 -12.39 9.21 19.20
C THR A 111 -12.67 8.47 17.89
N SER A 112 -13.63 7.55 17.89
CA SER A 112 -13.97 6.75 16.70
C SER A 112 -15.43 6.34 16.67
N ALA A 113 -15.95 6.20 15.45
CA ALA A 113 -17.29 5.71 15.19
C ALA A 113 -17.22 4.62 14.11
N SER A 114 -17.87 3.50 14.34
CA SER A 114 -17.84 2.34 13.44
C SER A 114 -19.23 1.81 13.18
N VAL A 115 -19.41 1.25 11.99
CA VAL A 115 -20.57 0.43 11.64
C VAL A 115 -20.08 -0.95 11.22
N VAL A 116 -20.62 -1.98 11.84
CA VAL A 116 -20.34 -3.39 11.53
C VAL A 116 -21.53 -4.00 10.82
N PHE A 117 -21.40 -4.30 9.55
CA PHE A 117 -22.42 -4.96 8.75
C PHE A 117 -22.25 -6.47 8.82
N VAL A 118 -23.34 -7.21 9.00
CA VAL A 118 -23.31 -8.65 9.27
C VAL A 118 -24.14 -9.42 8.25
N TRP A 119 -23.58 -10.48 7.71
CA TRP A 119 -24.26 -11.47 6.86
C TRP A 119 -24.10 -12.85 7.45
N ASP A 120 -25.19 -13.60 7.54
CA ASP A 120 -25.16 -15.02 7.86
C ASP A 120 -25.10 -15.82 6.57
N MET A 121 -24.02 -16.56 6.38
CA MET A 121 -23.74 -17.34 5.18
C MET A 121 -23.99 -18.83 5.42
N ARG A 122 -24.67 -19.48 4.47
CA ARG A 122 -24.76 -20.94 4.43
C ARG A 122 -23.57 -21.47 3.61
N LEU A 123 -22.74 -22.28 4.23
CA LEU A 123 -21.63 -22.96 3.57
C LEU A 123 -22.07 -24.35 3.09
N SER A 124 -21.37 -24.90 2.10
CA SER A 124 -21.69 -26.24 1.56
C SER A 124 -21.69 -27.29 2.66
N TYR A 125 -22.69 -28.14 2.67
CA TYR A 125 -22.89 -29.24 3.61
C TYR A 125 -23.11 -28.84 5.09
N GLU A 126 -23.06 -27.54 5.40
CA GLU A 126 -23.28 -27.05 6.75
C GLU A 126 -24.75 -26.76 7.02
N LYS A 127 -25.22 -27.16 8.22
CA LYS A 127 -26.58 -26.83 8.70
C LYS A 127 -26.63 -25.46 9.36
N ARG A 128 -25.53 -25.04 9.96
CA ARG A 128 -25.41 -23.76 10.64
C ARG A 128 -25.11 -22.65 9.64
N MET A 129 -25.45 -21.43 10.04
CA MET A 129 -25.06 -20.21 9.34
C MET A 129 -23.78 -19.65 10.00
N TYR A 130 -22.92 -19.05 9.19
CA TYR A 130 -21.64 -18.51 9.64
C TYR A 130 -21.57 -17.04 9.29
N PRO A 131 -21.27 -16.16 10.27
CA PRO A 131 -21.29 -14.73 10.04
C PRO A 131 -20.02 -14.24 9.32
N ILE A 132 -20.25 -13.37 8.34
CA ILE A 132 -19.22 -12.51 7.76
C ILE A 132 -19.51 -11.09 8.21
N ARG A 133 -18.48 -10.37 8.64
CA ARG A 133 -18.60 -8.99 9.16
C ARG A 133 -17.68 -8.07 8.41
N MET A 134 -18.26 -7.00 7.88
CA MET A 134 -17.55 -5.87 7.31
C MET A 134 -17.67 -4.70 8.27
N LYS A 135 -16.56 -4.15 8.71
CA LYS A 135 -16.52 -3.01 9.60
C LYS A 135 -15.99 -1.79 8.85
N VAL A 136 -16.68 -0.67 8.96
CA VAL A 136 -16.19 0.63 8.49
C VAL A 136 -16.07 1.56 9.68
N THR A 137 -14.90 2.15 9.83
CA THR A 137 -14.56 3.03 10.96
C THR A 137 -14.16 4.41 10.44
N ALA A 138 -14.71 5.45 11.04
CA ALA A 138 -14.22 6.81 10.99
C ALA A 138 -13.49 7.12 12.31
N THR A 139 -12.45 7.93 12.28
CA THR A 139 -11.72 8.36 13.48
C THR A 139 -11.62 9.88 13.52
N ASP A 140 -11.55 10.45 14.72
CA ASP A 140 -11.27 11.85 14.90
C ASP A 140 -9.90 12.20 14.32
N HIS A 141 -9.77 13.38 13.76
CA HIS A 141 -8.53 13.88 13.16
C HIS A 141 -7.99 13.06 11.97
N SER A 142 -8.79 12.15 11.40
CA SER A 142 -8.47 11.44 10.17
C SER A 142 -9.49 11.74 9.08
N GLU A 143 -8.99 11.95 7.87
CA GLU A 143 -9.80 12.15 6.66
C GLU A 143 -10.11 10.84 5.95
N LEU A 144 -9.67 9.70 6.53
CA LEU A 144 -9.80 8.37 5.95
C LEU A 144 -10.94 7.56 6.58
N LEU A 145 -11.56 6.70 5.79
CA LEU A 145 -12.39 5.60 6.27
C LEU A 145 -11.59 4.31 6.28
N TYR A 146 -11.70 3.56 7.35
CA TYR A 146 -10.95 2.33 7.63
C TYR A 146 -11.87 1.12 7.47
N TRP A 147 -11.46 0.13 6.68
CA TRP A 147 -12.27 -1.02 6.28
C TRP A 147 -11.63 -2.32 6.71
N ASP A 148 -12.35 -3.10 7.53
CA ASP A 148 -11.91 -4.39 8.03
C ASP A 148 -12.91 -5.48 7.65
N LEU A 149 -12.43 -6.71 7.45
CA LEU A 149 -13.25 -7.87 7.12
C LEU A 149 -12.90 -9.06 8.00
N THR A 150 -13.91 -9.69 8.54
CA THR A 150 -13.77 -10.93 9.31
C THR A 150 -14.83 -11.93 8.92
N ALA A 151 -14.53 -13.23 9.05
CA ALA A 151 -15.47 -14.30 8.81
C ALA A 151 -15.30 -15.41 9.84
N ASP A 152 -16.41 -16.03 10.23
CA ASP A 152 -16.36 -17.28 10.97
C ASP A 152 -16.67 -18.45 10.02
N LEU A 153 -15.97 -19.56 10.18
CA LEU A 153 -16.11 -20.78 9.38
C LEU A 153 -16.19 -21.99 10.29
N PRO A 154 -16.59 -23.16 9.79
CA PRO A 154 -16.39 -24.42 10.50
C PRO A 154 -14.90 -24.65 10.79
N LYS A 155 -14.60 -25.36 11.86
CA LYS A 155 -13.22 -25.79 12.17
C LYS A 155 -12.61 -26.57 11.02
N GLY A 156 -11.36 -26.27 10.69
CA GLY A 156 -10.62 -26.91 9.61
C GLY A 156 -10.91 -26.34 8.22
N TRP A 157 -11.88 -25.42 8.11
CA TRP A 157 -12.13 -24.70 6.86
C TRP A 157 -11.32 -23.40 6.85
N VAL A 158 -10.94 -22.94 5.67
CA VAL A 158 -10.11 -21.75 5.50
C VAL A 158 -10.63 -20.85 4.38
N ILE A 159 -10.39 -19.57 4.49
CA ILE A 159 -10.54 -18.64 3.36
C ILE A 159 -9.31 -18.79 2.47
N SER A 160 -9.51 -19.20 1.22
CA SER A 160 -8.44 -19.38 0.24
C SER A 160 -8.19 -18.13 -0.59
N LYS A 161 -9.23 -17.31 -0.82
CA LYS A 161 -9.15 -16.03 -1.56
C LYS A 161 -10.08 -15.01 -0.94
N ALA A 162 -9.67 -13.74 -0.98
CA ALA A 162 -10.49 -12.62 -0.54
C ALA A 162 -10.32 -11.43 -1.48
N GLN A 163 -11.43 -10.78 -1.83
CA GLN A 163 -11.47 -9.49 -2.52
C GLN A 163 -12.21 -8.51 -1.61
N PHE A 164 -11.50 -7.53 -1.06
CA PHE A 164 -12.10 -6.58 -0.11
C PHE A 164 -11.23 -5.34 0.14
N PRO A 165 -11.85 -4.16 0.36
CA PRO A 165 -13.18 -3.81 -0.08
C PRO A 165 -13.23 -3.66 -1.62
N ARG A 166 -14.42 -3.75 -2.17
CA ARG A 166 -14.68 -3.49 -3.59
C ARG A 166 -15.51 -2.22 -3.69
N ILE A 167 -14.93 -1.17 -4.27
CA ILE A 167 -15.57 0.16 -4.33
C ILE A 167 -15.55 0.65 -5.76
N ALA A 168 -16.74 0.94 -6.33
CA ALA A 168 -16.88 1.48 -7.66
C ALA A 168 -16.99 3.01 -7.57
N VAL A 169 -15.87 3.68 -7.82
CA VAL A 169 -15.75 5.15 -7.75
C VAL A 169 -16.09 5.76 -9.11
N VAL A 170 -16.68 6.94 -9.11
CA VAL A 170 -16.93 7.72 -10.32
C VAL A 170 -15.61 7.93 -11.07
N ARG A 171 -15.63 7.59 -12.36
CA ARG A 171 -14.47 7.83 -13.21
C ARG A 171 -14.41 9.30 -13.59
N PRO A 172 -13.37 10.05 -13.21
CA PRO A 172 -13.24 11.43 -13.59
C PRO A 172 -12.96 11.56 -15.09
N LYS A 173 -13.44 12.64 -15.69
CA LYS A 173 -13.05 13.03 -17.05
C LYS A 173 -11.54 13.31 -17.04
N ASP A 174 -10.85 12.87 -18.09
CA ASP A 174 -9.39 13.04 -18.24
C ASP A 174 -8.60 12.50 -17.02
N GLY A 175 -9.17 11.47 -16.37
CA GLY A 175 -8.63 10.88 -15.17
C GLY A 175 -7.34 10.13 -15.40
N LYS A 176 -6.48 10.15 -14.40
CA LYS A 176 -5.19 9.46 -14.37
C LYS A 176 -5.10 8.52 -13.18
N MET A 177 -4.37 7.43 -13.35
CA MET A 177 -4.09 6.44 -12.33
C MET A 177 -2.61 6.49 -11.95
N ILE A 178 -2.34 6.66 -10.65
CA ILE A 178 -1.00 6.54 -10.08
C ILE A 178 -0.87 5.15 -9.46
N THR A 179 0.20 4.47 -9.80
CA THR A 179 0.57 3.16 -9.24
C THR A 179 2.01 3.16 -8.77
N SER A 180 2.34 2.32 -7.80
CA SER A 180 3.71 2.07 -7.36
C SER A 180 4.42 0.98 -8.17
N ALA A 181 3.86 0.56 -9.31
CA ALA A 181 4.46 -0.44 -10.17
C ALA A 181 5.81 0.03 -10.74
N GLY A 182 6.84 -0.80 -10.60
CA GLY A 182 8.20 -0.46 -10.98
C GLY A 182 8.75 0.72 -10.15
N TRP A 183 8.98 1.85 -10.81
CA TRP A 183 9.50 3.09 -10.20
C TRP A 183 8.40 4.10 -9.84
N GLY A 184 7.14 3.69 -9.96
CA GLY A 184 5.99 4.57 -9.93
C GLY A 184 5.60 5.04 -11.32
N ASN A 185 4.32 4.98 -11.62
CA ASN A 185 3.80 5.36 -12.94
C ASN A 185 2.50 6.14 -12.81
N GLU A 186 2.36 7.12 -13.70
CA GLU A 186 1.10 7.78 -13.98
C GLU A 186 0.58 7.31 -15.35
N PHE A 187 -0.66 6.89 -15.41
CA PHE A 187 -1.30 6.42 -16.63
C PHE A 187 -2.57 7.22 -16.93
N ASP A 188 -2.76 7.61 -18.17
CA ASP A 188 -4.07 8.03 -18.64
C ASP A 188 -5.03 6.84 -18.58
N MET A 189 -6.18 7.03 -17.96
CA MET A 189 -7.12 5.94 -17.80
C MET A 189 -7.86 5.65 -19.10
N ALA A 190 -7.62 4.47 -19.66
CA ALA A 190 -8.38 3.96 -20.81
C ALA A 190 -9.62 3.18 -20.35
N THR A 191 -10.71 3.25 -21.09
CA THR A 191 -11.88 2.40 -20.88
C THR A 191 -11.50 0.93 -21.10
N GLY A 192 -11.88 0.05 -20.15
CA GLY A 192 -11.51 -1.36 -20.15
C GLY A 192 -10.08 -1.64 -19.66
N GLY A 193 -9.32 -0.60 -19.32
CA GLY A 193 -8.00 -0.76 -18.70
C GLY A 193 -8.10 -1.31 -17.28
N ALA A 194 -7.07 -2.06 -16.87
CA ALA A 194 -6.90 -2.50 -15.51
C ALA A 194 -5.50 -2.16 -15.02
N TYR A 195 -5.42 -1.51 -13.87
CA TYR A 195 -4.18 -1.14 -13.21
C TYR A 195 -3.99 -2.01 -11.99
N LYS A 196 -2.75 -2.47 -11.79
CA LYS A 196 -2.45 -3.46 -10.78
C LYS A 196 -1.11 -3.17 -10.09
N VAL A 197 -1.10 -3.33 -8.78
CA VAL A 197 0.08 -3.35 -7.94
C VAL A 197 0.13 -4.69 -7.22
N THR A 198 1.13 -5.52 -7.50
CA THR A 198 1.39 -6.75 -6.74
C THR A 198 2.39 -6.41 -5.64
N TYR A 199 1.94 -6.42 -4.38
CA TYR A 199 2.74 -6.03 -3.22
C TYR A 199 2.93 -7.22 -2.25
N PRO A 200 4.11 -7.38 -1.63
CA PRO A 200 5.37 -6.70 -1.95
C PRO A 200 6.07 -7.36 -3.13
N SER A 201 6.51 -6.58 -4.09
CA SER A 201 7.31 -7.09 -5.21
C SER A 201 8.02 -5.95 -5.96
N CYS A 202 8.85 -6.31 -6.96
CA CYS A 202 9.44 -5.31 -7.86
C CYS A 202 8.40 -4.59 -8.75
N THR A 203 7.16 -5.11 -8.82
CA THR A 203 6.04 -4.47 -9.52
C THR A 203 5.10 -3.71 -8.58
N GLY A 204 5.44 -3.63 -7.29
CA GLY A 204 4.65 -2.93 -6.29
C GLY A 204 5.46 -2.64 -5.04
N SER A 205 6.06 -1.45 -4.97
CA SER A 205 6.87 -1.00 -3.83
C SER A 205 6.05 -0.34 -2.71
N MET A 206 4.82 0.07 -2.99
CA MET A 206 3.90 0.72 -2.06
C MET A 206 2.51 0.09 -2.16
N GLN A 207 1.77 0.10 -1.06
CA GLN A 207 0.46 -0.54 -0.94
C GLN A 207 -0.68 0.43 -1.26
N LEU A 208 -0.59 1.16 -2.37
CA LEU A 208 -1.57 2.18 -2.74
C LEU A 208 -1.85 2.25 -4.23
N LEU A 209 -3.04 2.75 -4.53
CA LEU A 209 -3.47 3.25 -5.83
C LEU A 209 -4.11 4.64 -5.62
N LEU A 210 -3.83 5.56 -6.53
CA LEU A 210 -4.39 6.91 -6.48
C LEU A 210 -5.01 7.24 -7.85
N MET A 211 -6.18 7.85 -7.83
CA MET A 211 -6.86 8.30 -9.05
C MET A 211 -7.11 9.80 -8.94
N HIS A 212 -6.75 10.56 -9.97
CA HIS A 212 -6.93 12.01 -9.97
C HIS A 212 -7.28 12.56 -11.36
N ASN A 213 -7.72 13.81 -11.41
CA ASN A 213 -7.99 14.58 -12.62
C ASN A 213 -7.21 15.90 -12.68
N GLY A 214 -6.25 16.08 -11.77
CA GLY A 214 -5.46 17.30 -11.61
C GLY A 214 -5.97 18.25 -10.52
N GLU A 215 -7.19 18.06 -10.01
CA GLU A 215 -7.79 18.89 -8.94
C GLU A 215 -7.64 18.21 -7.57
N GLY A 216 -8.19 17.03 -7.40
CA GLY A 216 -8.10 16.24 -6.19
C GLY A 216 -7.76 14.78 -6.49
N SER A 217 -7.60 13.96 -5.46
CA SER A 217 -7.23 12.55 -5.63
C SER A 217 -8.03 11.62 -4.74
N PHE A 218 -8.64 10.61 -5.34
CA PHE A 218 -9.13 9.45 -4.62
C PHE A 218 -7.95 8.59 -4.18
N TYR A 219 -7.92 8.24 -2.91
CA TYR A 219 -6.89 7.44 -2.26
C TYR A 219 -7.45 6.09 -1.85
N TYR A 220 -6.78 5.03 -2.28
CA TYR A 220 -7.08 3.65 -1.92
C TYR A 220 -5.79 2.95 -1.54
N ALA A 221 -5.65 2.52 -0.29
CA ALA A 221 -4.43 1.88 0.19
C ALA A 221 -4.73 0.81 1.24
N THR A 222 -3.73 0.01 1.57
CA THR A 222 -3.78 -0.91 2.71
C THR A 222 -2.75 -0.51 3.75
N GLU A 223 -3.15 -0.55 5.03
CA GLU A 223 -2.26 -0.36 6.17
C GLU A 223 -1.85 -1.74 6.73
N ASP A 224 -0.89 -2.36 6.06
CA ASP A 224 -0.35 -3.65 6.43
C ASP A 224 1.10 -3.54 6.85
N ARG A 225 1.35 -3.65 8.15
CA ARG A 225 2.70 -3.58 8.74
C ARG A 225 3.53 -4.85 8.54
N ASN A 226 2.88 -5.93 8.11
CA ASN A 226 3.53 -7.24 7.92
C ASN A 226 3.90 -7.52 6.46
N ALA A 227 3.56 -6.60 5.55
CA ALA A 227 3.81 -6.72 4.12
C ALA A 227 3.26 -8.04 3.52
N CYS A 228 2.06 -8.47 3.94
CA CYS A 228 1.42 -9.66 3.42
C CYS A 228 1.16 -9.53 1.91
N GLY A 229 1.35 -10.63 1.18
CA GLY A 229 1.19 -10.67 -0.27
C GLY A 229 -0.24 -10.36 -0.72
N LYS A 230 -0.41 -9.39 -1.61
CA LYS A 230 -1.71 -8.94 -2.14
C LYS A 230 -1.59 -8.26 -3.49
N GLU A 231 -2.70 -8.15 -4.18
CA GLU A 231 -2.84 -7.29 -5.36
C GLU A 231 -3.86 -6.18 -5.09
N LEU A 232 -3.43 -4.93 -5.28
CA LEU A 232 -4.34 -3.80 -5.37
C LEU A 232 -4.68 -3.61 -6.84
N ARG A 233 -5.96 -3.53 -7.17
CA ARG A 233 -6.44 -3.44 -8.54
C ARG A 233 -7.42 -2.31 -8.70
N ALA A 234 -7.37 -1.63 -9.84
CA ALA A 234 -8.36 -0.66 -10.30
C ALA A 234 -8.79 -1.04 -11.71
N VAL A 235 -10.06 -1.34 -11.89
CA VAL A 235 -10.64 -1.76 -13.19
C VAL A 235 -11.51 -0.64 -13.72
N CYS A 236 -11.16 -0.10 -14.89
CA CYS A 236 -11.83 1.03 -15.50
C CYS A 236 -12.99 0.59 -16.38
N GLY A 237 -14.21 0.89 -15.94
CA GLY A 237 -15.41 0.88 -16.75
C GLY A 237 -15.60 2.20 -17.53
N SER A 238 -16.72 2.35 -18.20
CA SER A 238 -17.07 3.58 -18.93
C SER A 238 -17.37 4.76 -17.99
N LYS A 239 -18.02 4.51 -16.86
CA LYS A 239 -18.46 5.53 -15.88
C LYS A 239 -17.84 5.37 -14.51
N SER A 240 -17.21 4.25 -14.22
CA SER A 240 -16.63 3.95 -12.91
C SER A 240 -15.29 3.29 -12.99
N VAL A 241 -14.52 3.39 -11.90
CA VAL A 241 -13.31 2.62 -11.63
C VAL A 241 -13.56 1.80 -10.38
N THR A 242 -13.47 0.47 -10.50
CA THR A 242 -13.63 -0.42 -9.35
C THR A 242 -12.27 -0.69 -8.72
N PHE A 243 -12.08 -0.20 -7.50
CA PHE A 243 -10.93 -0.49 -6.66
C PHE A 243 -11.19 -1.74 -5.84
N VAL A 244 -10.18 -2.59 -5.71
CA VAL A 244 -10.24 -3.81 -4.91
C VAL A 244 -8.85 -4.24 -4.48
N THR A 245 -8.72 -4.72 -3.23
CA THR A 245 -7.57 -5.51 -2.80
C THR A 245 -7.91 -6.98 -2.91
N GLU A 246 -7.08 -7.73 -3.62
CA GLU A 246 -7.25 -9.17 -3.84
C GLU A 246 -6.14 -9.94 -3.13
N VAL A 247 -6.53 -10.95 -2.38
CA VAL A 247 -5.64 -11.91 -1.75
C VAL A 247 -5.85 -13.26 -2.40
N VAL A 248 -4.79 -13.84 -2.92
CA VAL A 248 -4.85 -15.08 -3.72
C VAL A 248 -4.56 -16.32 -2.88
N THR A 249 -3.86 -16.16 -1.76
CA THR A 249 -3.48 -17.24 -0.85
C THR A 249 -3.60 -16.75 0.59
N SER A 250 -4.78 -16.91 1.16
CA SER A 250 -5.07 -16.45 2.54
C SER A 250 -5.33 -17.59 3.52
N GLU A 251 -5.00 -18.83 3.13
CA GLU A 251 -5.28 -20.03 3.95
C GLU A 251 -4.66 -19.92 5.36
N GLY A 252 -3.44 -19.39 5.46
CA GLY A 252 -2.74 -19.20 6.73
C GLY A 252 -3.31 -18.10 7.65
N TRP A 253 -4.31 -17.32 7.19
CA TRP A 253 -4.92 -16.26 7.98
C TRP A 253 -6.25 -16.68 8.60
N THR A 254 -6.67 -17.91 8.36
CA THR A 254 -7.78 -18.53 9.10
C THR A 254 -7.21 -19.39 10.20
N ASP A 255 -7.63 -19.13 11.43
CA ASP A 255 -7.31 -20.03 12.54
C ASP A 255 -8.10 -21.34 12.36
N ALA A 256 -7.44 -22.39 11.92
CA ALA A 256 -8.03 -23.69 11.67
C ALA A 256 -8.67 -24.34 12.92
N THR A 257 -8.24 -23.93 14.11
CA THR A 257 -8.79 -24.48 15.39
C THR A 257 -10.12 -23.87 15.76
N THR A 258 -10.37 -22.63 15.36
CA THR A 258 -11.61 -21.89 15.63
C THR A 258 -12.47 -21.68 14.39
N GLY A 259 -11.88 -21.67 13.19
CA GLY A 259 -12.50 -21.26 11.93
C GLY A 259 -12.56 -19.74 11.77
N ARG A 260 -11.92 -18.97 12.64
CA ARG A 260 -11.91 -17.51 12.57
C ARG A 260 -10.94 -17.03 11.49
N PHE A 261 -11.44 -16.23 10.56
CA PHE A 261 -10.67 -15.47 9.59
C PHE A 261 -10.72 -13.98 9.93
N ASP A 262 -9.56 -13.36 10.05
CA ASP A 262 -9.40 -11.93 10.17
C ASP A 262 -8.46 -11.48 9.04
N LEU A 263 -8.91 -10.54 8.21
CA LEU A 263 -8.03 -9.95 7.19
C LEU A 263 -6.88 -9.22 7.89
N PRO A 264 -5.60 -9.54 7.58
CA PRO A 264 -4.47 -9.09 8.42
C PRO A 264 -4.06 -7.63 8.22
N TRP A 265 -4.85 -6.84 7.52
CA TRP A 265 -4.66 -5.41 7.35
C TRP A 265 -6.00 -4.68 7.26
N THR A 266 -5.94 -3.38 7.48
CA THR A 266 -7.05 -2.45 7.24
C THR A 266 -6.87 -1.81 5.86
N THR A 267 -7.91 -1.77 5.05
CA THR A 267 -7.91 -0.95 3.84
C THR A 267 -8.40 0.45 4.19
N VAL A 268 -7.74 1.46 3.64
CA VAL A 268 -8.07 2.86 3.91
C VAL A 268 -8.46 3.58 2.62
N VAL A 269 -9.51 4.40 2.72
CA VAL A 269 -10.09 5.10 1.58
C VAL A 269 -10.35 6.55 1.96
N GLY A 270 -10.02 7.47 1.07
CA GLY A 270 -10.28 8.90 1.27
C GLY A 270 -10.18 9.68 -0.04
N TYR A 271 -10.44 10.99 0.06
CA TYR A 271 -10.24 11.92 -1.03
C TYR A 271 -9.45 13.13 -0.53
N ASN A 272 -8.34 13.42 -1.20
CA ASN A 272 -7.51 14.56 -0.87
C ASN A 272 -7.70 15.67 -1.92
N PRO A 273 -8.25 16.84 -1.52
CA PRO A 273 -8.47 17.95 -2.44
C PRO A 273 -7.17 18.57 -2.97
N ASP A 274 -6.05 18.40 -2.23
CA ASP A 274 -4.74 18.93 -2.61
C ASP A 274 -3.98 18.02 -3.58
N GLY A 275 -4.61 16.93 -4.04
CA GLY A 275 -4.09 16.04 -5.05
C GLY A 275 -3.33 14.83 -4.51
N TRP A 276 -2.81 14.03 -5.45
CA TRP A 276 -2.23 12.72 -5.12
C TRP A 276 -0.91 12.78 -4.34
N GLN A 277 -0.08 13.82 -4.59
CA GLN A 277 1.16 14.02 -3.84
C GLN A 277 0.86 14.29 -2.37
N ALA A 278 -0.14 15.16 -2.12
CA ALA A 278 -0.59 15.46 -0.77
C ALA A 278 -1.12 14.20 -0.07
N ALA A 279 -1.98 13.42 -0.73
CA ALA A 279 -2.47 12.15 -0.21
C ALA A 279 -1.33 11.19 0.16
N ALA A 280 -0.34 11.03 -0.71
CA ALA A 280 0.81 10.16 -0.44
C ALA A 280 1.66 10.66 0.74
N LEU A 281 1.89 11.97 0.85
CA LEU A 281 2.72 12.55 1.90
C LEU A 281 2.00 12.67 3.24
N GLN A 282 0.71 13.01 3.24
CA GLN A 282 -0.06 13.25 4.46
C GLN A 282 -0.62 11.95 5.06
N TRP A 283 -0.92 10.93 4.24
CA TRP A 283 -1.57 9.69 4.70
C TRP A 283 -0.67 8.47 4.60
N TYR A 284 -0.09 8.19 3.42
CA TYR A 284 0.71 6.98 3.26
C TYR A 284 2.07 7.06 3.97
N ARG A 285 2.76 8.20 3.89
CA ARG A 285 4.08 8.36 4.51
C ARG A 285 4.03 8.19 6.04
N PRO A 286 3.10 8.78 6.82
CA PRO A 286 3.00 8.53 8.25
C PRO A 286 2.75 7.05 8.58
N PHE A 287 1.92 6.36 7.80
CA PHE A 287 1.75 4.91 7.95
C PHE A 287 3.09 4.18 7.80
N THR A 288 3.92 4.52 6.79
CA THR A 288 5.21 3.83 6.59
C THR A 288 6.15 3.96 7.79
N PHE A 289 6.08 5.06 8.55
CA PHE A 289 6.88 5.21 9.78
C PHE A 289 6.46 4.26 10.91
N THR A 290 5.28 3.67 10.83
CA THR A 290 4.84 2.64 11.76
C THR A 290 5.32 1.23 11.37
N CYS A 291 5.89 1.07 10.17
CA CYS A 291 6.36 -0.19 9.63
C CYS A 291 7.85 -0.41 9.93
N GLU A 292 8.27 -1.67 10.04
CA GLU A 292 9.68 -2.01 10.30
C GLU A 292 10.63 -1.43 9.23
N TRP A 293 10.20 -1.42 7.97
CA TRP A 293 11.01 -0.87 6.86
C TRP A 293 11.06 0.65 6.80
N GLY A 294 10.18 1.37 7.49
CA GLY A 294 10.08 2.83 7.45
C GLY A 294 10.38 3.55 8.76
N ASN A 295 10.45 2.84 9.90
CA ASN A 295 10.55 3.43 11.24
C ASN A 295 11.95 3.99 11.59
N LYS A 296 12.94 3.74 10.75
CA LYS A 296 14.33 4.22 10.94
C LYS A 296 14.84 4.85 9.66
N SER A 297 15.53 5.97 9.78
CA SER A 297 16.26 6.56 8.66
C SER A 297 17.39 5.63 8.19
N LEU A 298 17.84 5.77 6.94
CA LEU A 298 18.99 5.01 6.43
C LEU A 298 20.25 5.24 7.29
N GLN A 299 20.48 6.47 7.76
CA GLN A 299 21.63 6.83 8.60
C GLN A 299 21.58 6.15 9.98
N SER A 300 20.38 5.84 10.50
CA SER A 300 20.23 5.17 11.80
C SER A 300 20.27 3.64 11.70
N ARG A 301 20.36 3.08 10.49
CA ARG A 301 20.51 1.66 10.25
C ARG A 301 21.99 1.28 10.29
N ASN A 302 22.28 0.04 10.65
CA ASN A 302 23.64 -0.48 10.59
C ASN A 302 24.04 -0.82 9.14
N ILE A 303 24.05 0.20 8.27
CA ILE A 303 24.47 0.10 6.88
C ILE A 303 25.94 0.54 6.82
N PRO A 304 26.83 -0.25 6.21
CA PRO A 304 28.23 0.12 6.05
C PRO A 304 28.36 1.47 5.34
N GLN A 305 29.22 2.36 5.87
CA GLN A 305 29.39 3.71 5.32
C GLN A 305 29.80 3.69 3.84
N TRP A 306 30.67 2.74 3.44
CA TRP A 306 31.05 2.61 2.03
C TRP A 306 29.88 2.40 1.08
N LEU A 307 28.78 1.79 1.56
CA LEU A 307 27.56 1.57 0.74
C LEU A 307 26.74 2.86 0.65
N LEU A 308 26.65 3.62 1.75
CA LEU A 308 25.99 4.92 1.76
C LEU A 308 26.72 5.97 0.92
N ASP A 309 28.05 5.84 0.78
CA ASP A 309 28.89 6.75 -0.01
C ASP A 309 28.85 6.45 -1.53
N LYS A 310 28.02 5.49 -1.98
CA LYS A 310 27.92 5.17 -3.41
C LYS A 310 26.81 5.98 -4.07
N ASP A 311 27.21 6.91 -4.93
CA ASP A 311 26.28 7.76 -5.69
C ASP A 311 25.72 7.07 -6.92
N LEU A 312 26.45 6.09 -7.46
CA LEU A 312 26.07 5.39 -8.71
C LEU A 312 26.43 3.91 -8.64
N TRP A 313 25.48 3.08 -9.05
CA TRP A 313 25.68 1.65 -9.31
C TRP A 313 25.57 1.35 -10.77
N ILE A 314 26.62 0.77 -11.35
CA ILE A 314 26.60 0.26 -12.73
C ILE A 314 26.39 -1.25 -12.72
N ARG A 315 25.62 -1.75 -13.67
CA ARG A 315 25.43 -3.19 -13.88
C ARG A 315 26.37 -3.68 -14.98
N SER A 316 27.21 -4.64 -14.65
CA SER A 316 28.02 -5.34 -15.67
C SER A 316 27.44 -6.73 -15.95
N LYS A 317 27.75 -7.27 -17.12
CA LYS A 317 27.30 -8.58 -17.58
C LYS A 317 28.49 -9.39 -18.08
N GLY A 318 28.98 -10.27 -17.21
CA GLY A 318 30.18 -11.08 -17.47
C GLY A 318 31.47 -10.43 -16.99
N VAL A 319 32.60 -11.06 -17.29
CA VAL A 319 33.95 -10.75 -16.79
C VAL A 319 34.99 -10.59 -17.92
N THR A 320 34.54 -10.30 -19.14
CA THR A 320 35.40 -10.18 -20.32
C THR A 320 36.20 -8.88 -20.34
N ASP A 321 37.27 -8.81 -21.11
CA ASP A 321 38.09 -7.60 -21.30
C ASP A 321 37.26 -6.42 -21.79
N THR A 322 36.27 -6.65 -22.65
CA THR A 322 35.35 -5.60 -23.13
C THR A 322 34.52 -5.03 -21.97
N VAL A 323 34.02 -5.88 -21.07
CA VAL A 323 33.30 -5.47 -19.86
C VAL A 323 34.22 -4.66 -18.95
N MET A 324 35.46 -5.13 -18.72
CA MET A 324 36.45 -4.41 -17.92
C MET A 324 36.83 -3.06 -18.52
N ALA A 325 36.98 -2.97 -19.85
CA ALA A 325 37.24 -1.69 -20.52
C ALA A 325 36.09 -0.67 -20.31
N ALA A 326 34.83 -1.16 -20.38
CA ALA A 326 33.66 -0.31 -20.10
C ALA A 326 33.59 0.14 -18.64
N ILE A 327 33.86 -0.77 -17.68
CA ILE A 327 33.93 -0.45 -16.25
C ILE A 327 35.02 0.59 -16.00
N ASN A 328 36.22 0.40 -16.54
CA ASN A 328 37.33 1.35 -16.36
C ASN A 328 36.99 2.74 -16.89
N LYS A 329 36.42 2.83 -18.11
CA LYS A 329 35.97 4.12 -18.65
C LYS A 329 34.93 4.80 -17.74
N THR A 330 34.03 4.02 -17.15
CA THR A 330 33.02 4.56 -16.23
C THR A 330 33.66 5.07 -14.96
N ILE A 331 34.64 4.33 -14.40
CA ILE A 331 35.38 4.77 -13.23
C ILE A 331 36.22 6.01 -13.56
N ASP A 332 36.84 6.09 -14.75
CA ASP A 332 37.60 7.26 -15.18
C ASP A 332 36.72 8.51 -15.24
N PHE A 333 35.46 8.36 -15.59
CA PHE A 333 34.52 9.48 -15.70
C PHE A 333 33.88 9.88 -14.37
N PHE A 334 33.41 8.92 -13.56
CA PHE A 334 32.66 9.18 -12.33
C PHE A 334 33.50 9.11 -11.05
N GLY A 335 34.70 8.53 -11.09
CA GLY A 335 35.59 8.42 -9.94
C GLY A 335 35.24 7.26 -9.00
N GLU A 336 35.72 7.38 -7.75
CA GLU A 336 35.66 6.32 -6.72
C GLU A 336 34.26 6.11 -6.11
N GLY A 337 33.31 7.02 -6.35
CA GLY A 337 31.93 6.99 -5.83
C GLY A 337 31.06 5.91 -6.43
N ILE A 338 31.53 5.08 -7.35
CA ILE A 338 30.71 4.06 -8.02
C ILE A 338 30.82 2.67 -7.40
N GLY A 339 29.73 1.93 -7.50
CA GLY A 339 29.67 0.49 -7.28
C GLY A 339 29.43 -0.28 -8.58
N VAL A 340 29.91 -1.50 -8.67
CA VAL A 340 29.71 -2.38 -9.83
C VAL A 340 28.92 -3.61 -9.39
N HIS A 341 27.70 -3.76 -9.89
CA HIS A 341 26.88 -4.94 -9.69
C HIS A 341 27.07 -5.91 -10.84
N THR A 342 27.75 -7.04 -10.62
CA THR A 342 28.24 -7.96 -11.65
C THR A 342 27.34 -9.18 -11.77
N TYR A 343 26.80 -9.39 -12.97
CA TYR A 343 26.09 -10.60 -13.37
C TYR A 343 27.00 -11.53 -14.18
N TYR A 344 26.65 -12.83 -14.31
CA TYR A 344 27.39 -13.82 -15.13
C TYR A 344 28.87 -13.99 -14.73
N TRP A 345 29.15 -13.84 -13.45
CA TRP A 345 30.49 -13.99 -12.90
C TRP A 345 30.88 -15.47 -12.65
N HIS A 346 29.88 -16.36 -12.57
CA HIS A 346 30.03 -17.82 -12.37
C HIS A 346 29.99 -18.58 -13.71
N ASN A 347 30.42 -19.85 -13.69
CA ASN A 347 30.51 -20.69 -14.88
C ASN A 347 29.18 -21.31 -15.34
N TYR A 348 28.19 -21.37 -14.46
CA TYR A 348 26.87 -21.88 -14.81
C TYR A 348 26.09 -20.92 -15.73
N PRO A 349 25.13 -21.41 -16.51
CA PRO A 349 24.20 -20.55 -17.21
C PRO A 349 23.50 -19.57 -16.26
N TYR A 350 23.12 -18.42 -16.76
CA TYR A 350 22.46 -17.41 -15.95
C TYR A 350 21.16 -17.97 -15.36
N ASP A 351 20.94 -17.63 -14.08
CA ASP A 351 19.75 -17.98 -13.33
C ASP A 351 19.52 -19.48 -13.16
N THR A 352 20.62 -20.26 -13.10
CA THR A 352 20.61 -21.69 -12.82
C THR A 352 21.61 -22.05 -11.71
N HIS A 353 21.46 -23.24 -11.12
CA HIS A 353 22.32 -23.84 -10.12
C HIS A 353 22.47 -23.06 -8.80
N TYR A 354 21.56 -22.11 -8.52
CA TYR A 354 21.66 -21.43 -7.23
C TYR A 354 21.14 -22.32 -6.08
N PRO A 355 21.76 -22.21 -4.88
CA PRO A 355 22.78 -21.23 -4.48
C PRO A 355 24.22 -21.62 -4.82
N ASP A 356 24.46 -22.67 -5.63
CA ASP A 356 25.79 -23.23 -5.94
C ASP A 356 26.46 -22.43 -7.05
N TYR A 357 26.92 -21.21 -6.75
CA TYR A 357 27.48 -20.29 -7.74
C TYR A 357 28.92 -20.61 -8.15
N PHE A 358 29.64 -21.40 -7.36
CA PHE A 358 31.04 -21.76 -7.65
C PHE A 358 31.16 -23.02 -8.49
N PRO A 359 32.20 -23.08 -9.36
CA PRO A 359 33.31 -22.14 -9.47
C PRO A 359 32.98 -20.85 -10.20
N ALA A 360 33.63 -19.76 -9.80
CA ALA A 360 33.61 -18.49 -10.54
C ALA A 360 34.38 -18.66 -11.86
N LYS A 361 34.13 -17.73 -12.80
CA LYS A 361 34.95 -17.63 -14.01
C LYS A 361 36.39 -17.26 -13.67
N PRO A 362 37.39 -17.78 -14.38
CA PRO A 362 38.80 -17.51 -14.05
C PRO A 362 39.17 -16.04 -13.99
N GLU A 363 38.56 -15.20 -14.81
CA GLU A 363 38.85 -13.75 -14.88
C GLU A 363 38.16 -12.94 -13.75
N PHE A 364 37.24 -13.54 -12.98
CA PHE A 364 36.43 -12.85 -12.00
C PHE A 364 37.27 -12.24 -10.86
N GLU A 365 38.24 -12.97 -10.33
CA GLU A 365 39.14 -12.48 -9.27
C GLU A 365 39.95 -11.28 -9.73
N GLY A 366 40.50 -11.34 -10.96
CA GLY A 366 41.24 -10.24 -11.57
C GLY A 366 40.38 -8.99 -11.77
N MET A 367 39.12 -9.17 -12.19
CA MET A 367 38.13 -8.10 -12.31
C MET A 367 37.88 -7.43 -10.96
N ILE A 368 37.56 -8.21 -9.93
CA ILE A 368 37.31 -7.67 -8.56
C ILE A 368 38.53 -6.91 -8.04
N SER A 369 39.72 -7.51 -8.17
CA SER A 369 40.98 -6.86 -7.75
C SER A 369 41.21 -5.53 -8.46
N THR A 370 40.90 -5.44 -9.76
CA THR A 370 41.07 -4.22 -10.53
C THR A 370 40.11 -3.12 -10.07
N ILE A 371 38.82 -3.47 -9.81
CA ILE A 371 37.81 -2.55 -9.30
C ILE A 371 38.22 -2.03 -7.91
N GLN A 372 38.65 -2.92 -7.02
CA GLN A 372 39.05 -2.57 -5.66
C GLN A 372 40.31 -1.70 -5.59
N LYS A 373 41.32 -1.94 -6.45
CA LYS A 373 42.50 -1.10 -6.57
C LYS A 373 42.14 0.36 -6.94
N ARG A 374 41.02 0.55 -7.60
CA ARG A 374 40.48 1.86 -7.95
C ARG A 374 39.52 2.42 -6.88
N LYS A 375 39.54 1.84 -5.67
CA LYS A 375 38.69 2.21 -4.53
C LYS A 375 37.18 2.16 -4.80
N CYS A 376 36.80 1.41 -5.83
CA CYS A 376 35.42 1.10 -6.15
C CYS A 376 35.00 -0.22 -5.49
N HIS A 377 33.72 -0.47 -5.38
CA HIS A 377 33.19 -1.69 -4.80
C HIS A 377 32.49 -2.54 -5.87
N ALA A 378 32.64 -3.84 -5.77
CA ALA A 378 31.93 -4.79 -6.62
C ALA A 378 31.01 -5.69 -5.77
N VAL A 379 29.80 -5.90 -6.25
CA VAL A 379 28.81 -6.80 -5.66
C VAL A 379 28.40 -7.82 -6.72
N PRO A 380 28.78 -9.09 -6.57
CA PRO A 380 28.30 -10.12 -7.46
C PRO A 380 26.81 -10.38 -7.24
N TYR A 381 26.08 -10.57 -8.32
CA TYR A 381 24.68 -11.01 -8.24
C TYR A 381 24.58 -12.41 -7.68
N ILE A 382 23.73 -12.58 -6.70
CA ILE A 382 23.32 -13.87 -6.18
C ILE A 382 21.78 -13.88 -6.01
N ASN A 383 21.15 -15.03 -6.22
CA ASN A 383 19.75 -15.25 -5.93
C ASN A 383 19.59 -15.88 -4.55
N GLY A 384 19.01 -15.14 -3.62
CA GLY A 384 18.76 -15.63 -2.25
C GLY A 384 17.35 -16.17 -2.02
N ARG A 385 16.53 -16.30 -3.07
CA ARG A 385 15.11 -16.68 -2.94
C ARG A 385 14.76 -18.02 -3.54
N LEU A 386 15.50 -18.45 -4.53
CA LEU A 386 15.23 -19.65 -5.29
C LEU A 386 16.31 -20.70 -5.03
N TRP A 387 15.94 -21.96 -5.11
CA TRP A 387 16.83 -23.09 -5.05
C TRP A 387 16.59 -23.93 -6.30
N ASP A 388 17.60 -24.05 -7.14
CA ASP A 388 17.49 -24.80 -8.38
C ASP A 388 17.55 -26.30 -8.10
N PRO A 389 16.58 -27.09 -8.58
CA PRO A 389 16.66 -28.57 -8.47
C PRO A 389 17.88 -29.20 -9.13
N ALA A 390 18.56 -28.50 -10.05
CA ALA A 390 19.81 -28.96 -10.69
C ALA A 390 21.07 -28.62 -9.88
N ALA A 391 20.94 -27.86 -8.76
CA ALA A 391 22.07 -27.58 -7.88
C ALA A 391 22.47 -28.82 -7.06
N ASP A 392 23.76 -29.04 -6.87
CA ASP A 392 24.26 -30.20 -6.08
C ASP A 392 23.79 -30.16 -4.62
N SER A 393 23.61 -28.95 -4.10
CA SER A 393 23.09 -28.74 -2.75
C SER A 393 21.58 -28.95 -2.60
N TYR A 394 20.84 -29.12 -3.71
CA TYR A 394 19.38 -29.29 -3.63
C TYR A 394 19.03 -30.66 -3.05
N THR A 395 18.24 -30.62 -1.99
CA THR A 395 17.66 -31.83 -1.40
C THR A 395 16.15 -31.70 -1.49
N ALA A 396 15.51 -32.61 -2.20
CA ALA A 396 14.04 -32.65 -2.24
C ALA A 396 13.51 -32.98 -0.83
N LEU A 397 12.57 -32.17 -0.36
CA LEU A 397 11.88 -32.35 0.92
C LEU A 397 10.82 -33.47 0.80
#